data_5c905a26b9a4dc42da58e0291485c4d9
#
_entry.id   5c905a26b9a4dc42da58e0291485c4d9
#
_cell.length_a   1.000
_cell.length_b   1.000
_cell.length_c   1.000
_cell.angle_alpha   90.00
_cell.angle_beta   90.00
_cell.angle_gamma   90.00
#
_symmetry.space_group_name_H-M   'P 1'
#
loop_
_entity.id
_entity.type
_entity.pdbx_description
1 polymer ?
#
loop_
_entity_poly.entity_id
_entity_poly.type
_entity_poly.pdbx_seq_one_letter_code
_entity_poly.pdbx_strand_id
1 'polypeptide(L)'
;MKHRQVKLLAASVFLALSAVSEMAQSAGVLTIGRREDSTTFDPITSAQNADNWVFSNVFDPLVRVDKSGTKLEPGVAESWTISPDGKVYTFKIRETRFSDGTPLTASDAAFSLIRIRDDEGSLWRDSYSIIAKAEAPDPRTLVVTLKSPSAPFLSQLALPNASVISQQAMKAEGEEAFAEKPVGSGAFSVKEWLRGEKIVLVKNPNF
;
A
#
# COMPACT_ATOMS: atom_id res chain seq x y z
N MET A 1 58.31 -25.48 34.28
CA MET A 1 57.26 -24.51 34.61
C MET A 1 56.89 -23.52 33.50
N LYS A 2 57.48 -23.58 32.29
CA LYS A 2 57.19 -22.57 31.17
C LYS A 2 56.07 -22.97 30.16
N HIS A 3 55.66 -24.22 30.12
CA HIS A 3 54.64 -24.67 29.15
C HIS A 3 53.17 -24.58 29.62
N ARG A 4 52.93 -24.25 30.89
CA ARG A 4 51.56 -24.15 31.45
C ARG A 4 50.96 -22.76 31.29
N GLN A 5 51.79 -21.73 31.15
CA GLN A 5 51.35 -20.33 31.02
C GLN A 5 50.86 -20.00 29.59
N VAL A 6 51.39 -20.67 28.56
CA VAL A 6 51.04 -20.39 27.14
C VAL A 6 49.65 -20.92 26.77
N LYS A 7 49.18 -22.02 27.42
CA LYS A 7 47.86 -22.60 27.14
C LYS A 7 46.70 -21.80 27.75
N LEU A 8 46.94 -21.03 28.81
CA LEU A 8 45.93 -20.18 29.43
C LEU A 8 45.69 -18.87 28.67
N LEU A 9 46.72 -18.34 27.99
CA LEU A 9 46.55 -17.12 27.18
C LEU A 9 45.80 -17.39 25.84
N ALA A 10 45.99 -18.59 25.27
CA ALA A 10 45.29 -18.95 24.02
C ALA A 10 43.78 -19.17 24.22
N ALA A 11 43.36 -19.66 25.37
CA ALA A 11 41.93 -19.87 25.69
C ALA A 11 41.18 -18.55 25.93
N SER A 12 41.87 -17.54 26.49
CA SER A 12 41.23 -16.23 26.75
C SER A 12 41.04 -15.38 25.50
N VAL A 13 41.83 -15.56 24.47
CA VAL A 13 41.69 -14.83 23.19
C VAL A 13 40.57 -15.43 22.34
N PHE A 14 40.31 -16.75 22.45
CA PHE A 14 39.19 -17.38 21.70
C PHE A 14 37.82 -17.05 22.28
N LEU A 15 37.69 -16.78 23.57
CA LEU A 15 36.43 -16.41 24.21
C LEU A 15 36.06 -14.94 23.94
N ALA A 16 37.02 -14.08 23.63
CA ALA A 16 36.76 -12.67 23.32
C ALA A 16 36.33 -12.44 21.87
N LEU A 17 36.61 -13.37 20.93
CA LEU A 17 36.20 -13.24 19.53
C LEU A 17 34.78 -13.72 19.25
N SER A 18 34.18 -14.53 20.13
CA SER A 18 32.80 -15.01 19.96
C SER A 18 31.73 -14.03 20.45
N ALA A 19 32.12 -12.97 21.16
CA ALA A 19 31.19 -11.96 21.66
C ALA A 19 30.93 -10.80 20.68
N VAL A 20 31.58 -10.77 19.51
CA VAL A 20 31.47 -9.66 18.54
C VAL A 20 30.47 -9.96 17.43
N SER A 21 29.91 -11.17 17.35
CA SER A 21 29.04 -11.59 16.24
C SER A 21 27.53 -11.34 16.46
N GLU A 22 27.10 -10.84 17.60
CA GLU A 22 25.67 -10.60 17.89
C GLU A 22 25.23 -9.12 17.79
N MET A 23 26.09 -8.22 17.35
CA MET A 23 25.75 -6.79 17.24
C MET A 23 25.31 -6.31 15.86
N ALA A 24 24.89 -7.17 14.96
CA ALA A 24 24.53 -6.77 13.61
C ALA A 24 23.18 -7.29 13.14
N GLN A 25 22.13 -7.14 13.93
CA GLN A 25 20.75 -7.22 13.42
C GLN A 25 19.81 -6.37 14.26
N SER A 26 20.17 -5.15 14.49
CA SER A 26 19.16 -4.12 14.77
C SER A 26 18.41 -3.91 13.47
N ALA A 27 17.18 -4.40 13.40
CA ALA A 27 16.27 -4.06 12.32
C ALA A 27 16.25 -2.52 12.25
N GLY A 28 16.80 -1.96 11.14
CA GLY A 28 17.01 -0.53 11.02
C GLY A 28 15.67 0.20 11.13
N VAL A 29 15.55 1.05 12.13
CA VAL A 29 14.43 1.98 12.23
C VAL A 29 14.81 3.23 11.44
N LEU A 30 14.01 3.57 10.43
CA LEU A 30 14.10 4.84 9.72
C LEU A 30 13.13 5.83 10.36
N THR A 31 13.65 6.92 10.89
CA THR A 31 12.83 8.02 11.42
C THR A 31 12.82 9.18 10.42
N ILE A 32 11.62 9.62 10.03
CA ILE A 32 11.41 10.71 9.09
C ILE A 32 10.68 11.83 9.84
N GLY A 33 11.32 13.00 9.94
CA GLY A 33 10.68 14.21 10.45
C GLY A 33 9.69 14.77 9.42
N ARG A 34 8.47 15.07 9.85
CA ARG A 34 7.44 15.70 9.02
C ARG A 34 6.97 16.99 9.66
N ARG A 35 6.57 17.95 8.83
CA ARG A 35 6.09 19.24 9.27
C ARG A 35 4.65 19.18 9.81
N GLU A 36 3.86 18.26 9.27
CA GLU A 36 2.43 18.12 9.55
C GLU A 36 2.10 16.67 9.88
N ASP A 37 1.14 16.44 10.77
CA ASP A 37 0.60 15.13 11.03
C ASP A 37 -0.37 14.72 9.92
N SER A 38 -0.69 13.44 9.82
CA SER A 38 -1.78 12.95 8.99
C SER A 38 -3.14 13.32 9.61
N THR A 39 -4.13 13.46 8.75
CA THR A 39 -5.52 13.73 9.16
C THR A 39 -6.36 12.46 9.12
N THR A 40 -6.06 11.56 8.20
CA THR A 40 -6.79 10.31 7.97
C THR A 40 -5.89 9.32 7.23
N PHE A 41 -6.23 8.03 7.31
CA PHE A 41 -5.67 7.01 6.44
C PHE A 41 -6.69 6.44 5.44
N ASP A 42 -7.82 7.11 5.28
CA ASP A 42 -8.76 6.81 4.20
C ASP A 42 -8.40 7.60 2.94
N PRO A 43 -7.99 6.92 1.83
CA PRO A 43 -7.44 7.59 0.65
C PRO A 43 -8.42 8.55 -0.04
N ILE A 44 -9.72 8.34 0.09
CA ILE A 44 -10.71 9.18 -0.62
C ILE A 44 -11.06 10.46 0.14
N THR A 45 -10.74 10.55 1.44
CA THR A 45 -11.13 11.68 2.31
C THR A 45 -10.03 12.71 2.52
N SER A 46 -8.87 12.56 1.87
CA SER A 46 -7.77 13.51 1.96
C SER A 46 -7.16 13.85 0.60
N ALA A 47 -6.66 15.09 0.49
CA ALA A 47 -5.82 15.57 -0.60
C ALA A 47 -4.45 16.09 -0.07
N GLN A 48 -4.12 15.83 1.20
CA GLN A 48 -2.91 16.36 1.84
C GLN A 48 -1.67 15.50 1.52
N ASN A 49 -0.53 16.15 1.29
CA ASN A 49 0.73 15.45 1.05
C ASN A 49 1.17 14.59 2.24
N ALA A 50 0.90 15.04 3.47
CA ALA A 50 1.21 14.29 4.68
C ALA A 50 0.53 12.91 4.70
N ASP A 51 -0.72 12.84 4.25
CA ASP A 51 -1.49 11.60 4.15
C ASP A 51 -1.04 10.75 2.96
N ASN A 52 -0.79 11.39 1.80
CA ASN A 52 -0.30 10.69 0.60
C ASN A 52 1.02 9.96 0.83
N TRP A 53 1.90 10.45 1.71
CA TRP A 53 3.14 9.74 2.07
C TRP A 53 2.85 8.43 2.82
N VAL A 54 1.81 8.39 3.64
CA VAL A 54 1.38 7.15 4.30
C VAL A 54 0.68 6.25 3.30
N PHE A 55 -0.24 6.79 2.50
CA PHE A 55 -0.98 6.03 1.49
C PHE A 55 -0.05 5.27 0.54
N SER A 56 1.01 5.93 0.04
CA SER A 56 1.98 5.34 -0.88
C SER A 56 2.80 4.18 -0.29
N ASN A 57 2.79 4.01 1.03
CA ASN A 57 3.48 2.93 1.73
C ASN A 57 2.52 1.81 2.17
N VAL A 58 1.28 2.16 2.47
CA VAL A 58 0.28 1.25 3.04
C VAL A 58 -0.61 0.62 1.98
N PHE A 59 -0.85 1.32 0.89
CA PHE A 59 -1.73 0.86 -0.18
C PHE A 59 -1.01 0.72 -1.51
N ASP A 60 -1.58 -0.10 -2.39
CA ASP A 60 -1.20 -0.21 -3.79
C ASP A 60 -2.33 0.25 -4.71
N PRO A 61 -2.04 1.08 -5.72
CA PRO A 61 -2.97 1.39 -6.79
C PRO A 61 -3.03 0.27 -7.84
N LEU A 62 -4.04 0.31 -8.72
CA LEU A 62 -4.16 -0.64 -9.84
C LEU A 62 -2.95 -0.61 -10.76
N VAL A 63 -2.49 0.58 -11.09
CA VAL A 63 -1.29 0.84 -11.90
C VAL A 63 -0.38 1.80 -11.14
N ARG A 64 0.91 1.78 -11.42
CA ARG A 64 1.90 2.69 -10.82
C ARG A 64 2.54 3.55 -11.89
N VAL A 65 3.17 4.62 -11.45
CA VAL A 65 4.09 5.39 -12.29
C VAL A 65 5.50 4.88 -12.05
N ASP A 66 6.27 4.68 -13.10
CA ASP A 66 7.66 4.24 -13.02
C ASP A 66 8.54 5.27 -12.29
N LYS A 67 9.77 4.89 -11.97
CA LYS A 67 10.73 5.77 -11.26
C LYS A 67 11.07 7.06 -11.99
N SER A 68 10.88 7.08 -13.32
CA SER A 68 11.09 8.29 -14.13
C SER A 68 9.91 9.25 -14.12
N GLY A 69 8.74 8.82 -13.63
CA GLY A 69 7.51 9.60 -13.63
C GLY A 69 6.82 9.68 -15.00
N THR A 70 7.25 8.87 -15.99
CA THR A 70 6.83 9.04 -17.38
C THR A 70 6.00 7.89 -17.95
N LYS A 71 6.06 6.70 -17.34
CA LYS A 71 5.36 5.51 -17.83
C LYS A 71 4.51 4.88 -16.74
N LEU A 72 3.41 4.27 -17.18
CA LEU A 72 2.61 3.44 -16.31
C LEU A 72 3.15 2.01 -16.30
N GLU A 73 3.22 1.42 -15.12
CA GLU A 73 3.65 0.05 -14.89
C GLU A 73 2.63 -0.72 -14.03
N PRO A 74 2.69 -2.06 -14.01
CA PRO A 74 1.83 -2.87 -13.16
C PRO A 74 1.88 -2.48 -11.68
N GLY A 75 0.69 -2.41 -11.06
CA GLY A 75 0.49 -2.28 -9.63
C GLY A 75 -0.22 -3.52 -9.08
N VAL A 76 -1.44 -3.35 -8.55
CA VAL A 76 -2.35 -4.47 -8.21
C VAL A 76 -2.79 -5.20 -9.48
N ALA A 77 -2.97 -4.49 -10.59
CA ALA A 77 -3.18 -5.10 -11.89
C ALA A 77 -1.82 -5.51 -12.50
N GLU A 78 -1.67 -6.79 -12.87
CA GLU A 78 -0.49 -7.30 -13.58
C GLU A 78 -0.50 -6.94 -15.07
N SER A 79 -1.68 -6.70 -15.65
CA SER A 79 -1.87 -6.27 -17.03
C SER A 79 -3.27 -5.68 -17.23
N TRP A 80 -3.46 -4.98 -18.36
CA TRP A 80 -4.76 -4.45 -18.75
C TRP A 80 -4.89 -4.36 -20.26
N THR A 81 -6.15 -4.33 -20.73
CA THR A 81 -6.52 -4.06 -22.12
C THR A 81 -7.56 -2.95 -22.15
N ILE A 82 -7.59 -2.24 -23.28
CA ILE A 82 -8.55 -1.15 -23.52
C ILE A 82 -9.32 -1.48 -24.78
N SER A 83 -10.64 -1.35 -24.74
CA SER A 83 -11.49 -1.53 -25.93
C SER A 83 -11.17 -0.50 -27.02
N PRO A 84 -11.41 -0.82 -28.31
CA PRO A 84 -11.12 0.09 -29.43
C PRO A 84 -11.80 1.46 -29.33
N ASP A 85 -12.95 1.54 -28.66
CA ASP A 85 -13.68 2.79 -28.42
C ASP A 85 -13.16 3.56 -27.18
N GLY A 86 -12.14 3.03 -26.48
CA GLY A 86 -11.52 3.66 -25.32
C GLY A 86 -12.40 3.74 -24.08
N LYS A 87 -13.50 2.97 -24.01
CA LYS A 87 -14.44 3.06 -22.90
C LYS A 87 -14.36 1.91 -21.91
N VAL A 88 -13.91 0.73 -22.31
CA VAL A 88 -13.86 -0.45 -21.44
C VAL A 88 -12.42 -0.82 -21.16
N TYR A 89 -12.08 -0.86 -19.89
CA TYR A 89 -10.78 -1.28 -19.37
C TYR A 89 -10.94 -2.60 -18.66
N THR A 90 -10.21 -3.62 -19.10
CA THR A 90 -10.19 -4.93 -18.43
C THR A 90 -8.82 -5.13 -17.80
N PHE A 91 -8.79 -5.23 -16.47
CA PHE A 91 -7.58 -5.43 -15.68
C PHE A 91 -7.50 -6.88 -15.20
N LYS A 92 -6.31 -7.46 -15.27
CA LYS A 92 -6.01 -8.73 -14.65
C LYS A 92 -5.33 -8.48 -13.31
N ILE A 93 -5.99 -8.86 -12.22
CA ILE A 93 -5.51 -8.66 -10.85
C ILE A 93 -4.50 -9.73 -10.50
N ARG A 94 -3.32 -9.33 -10.00
CA ARG A 94 -2.28 -10.27 -9.56
C ARG A 94 -2.72 -11.00 -8.28
N GLU A 95 -2.17 -12.18 -8.06
CA GLU A 95 -2.34 -12.87 -6.79
C GLU A 95 -1.54 -12.16 -5.70
N THR A 96 -2.22 -11.58 -4.75
CA THR A 96 -1.63 -10.82 -3.64
C THR A 96 -2.57 -10.81 -2.44
N ARG A 97 -2.09 -10.33 -1.30
CA ARG A 97 -2.85 -10.26 -0.05
C ARG A 97 -2.78 -8.87 0.56
N PHE A 98 -3.79 -8.58 1.35
CA PHE A 98 -3.76 -7.45 2.27
C PHE A 98 -2.84 -7.73 3.48
N SER A 99 -2.55 -6.69 4.24
CA SER A 99 -1.67 -6.76 5.43
C SER A 99 -2.22 -7.65 6.56
N ASP A 100 -3.53 -7.90 6.59
CA ASP A 100 -4.20 -8.82 7.50
C ASP A 100 -4.18 -10.29 7.02
N GLY A 101 -3.59 -10.56 5.84
CA GLY A 101 -3.50 -11.88 5.22
C GLY A 101 -4.69 -12.27 4.35
N THR A 102 -5.76 -11.49 4.31
CA THR A 102 -6.90 -11.77 3.42
C THR A 102 -6.53 -11.59 1.95
N PRO A 103 -7.06 -12.40 1.02
CA PRO A 103 -6.80 -12.23 -0.41
C PRO A 103 -7.31 -10.88 -0.93
N LEU A 104 -6.50 -10.20 -1.74
CA LEU A 104 -6.96 -9.06 -2.53
C LEU A 104 -7.55 -9.57 -3.83
N THR A 105 -8.76 -9.14 -4.16
CA THR A 105 -9.51 -9.58 -5.32
C THR A 105 -9.96 -8.43 -6.22
N ALA A 106 -10.43 -8.75 -7.42
CA ALA A 106 -11.05 -7.77 -8.32
C ALA A 106 -12.29 -7.11 -7.70
N SER A 107 -12.98 -7.78 -6.76
CA SER A 107 -14.10 -7.20 -6.02
C SER A 107 -13.67 -6.04 -5.13
N ASP A 108 -12.49 -6.13 -4.49
CA ASP A 108 -11.94 -5.04 -3.68
C ASP A 108 -11.58 -3.84 -4.56
N ALA A 109 -11.01 -4.10 -5.74
CA ALA A 109 -10.69 -3.06 -6.70
C ALA A 109 -11.96 -2.38 -7.26
N ALA A 110 -13.00 -3.15 -7.60
CA ALA A 110 -14.28 -2.62 -8.04
C ALA A 110 -14.94 -1.79 -6.93
N PHE A 111 -14.95 -2.30 -5.69
CA PHE A 111 -15.46 -1.58 -4.52
C PHE A 111 -14.73 -0.24 -4.33
N SER A 112 -13.40 -0.22 -4.39
CA SER A 112 -12.60 1.00 -4.21
C SER A 112 -12.94 2.06 -5.24
N LEU A 113 -13.08 1.68 -6.52
CA LEU A 113 -13.44 2.61 -7.61
C LEU A 113 -14.88 3.11 -7.53
N ILE A 114 -15.82 2.28 -7.10
CA ILE A 114 -17.20 2.71 -6.89
C ILE A 114 -17.29 3.62 -5.67
N ARG A 115 -16.57 3.29 -4.59
CA ARG A 115 -16.54 4.11 -3.39
C ARG A 115 -15.99 5.50 -3.66
N ILE A 116 -14.83 5.65 -4.34
CA ILE A 116 -14.27 6.98 -4.64
C ILE A 116 -15.21 7.82 -5.52
N ARG A 117 -16.05 7.18 -6.37
CA ARG A 117 -17.05 7.86 -7.21
C ARG A 117 -18.30 8.27 -6.45
N ASP A 118 -18.81 7.42 -5.57
CA ASP A 118 -20.17 7.53 -5.03
C ASP A 118 -20.23 8.03 -3.58
N ASP A 119 -19.19 7.81 -2.79
CA ASP A 119 -19.14 8.18 -1.38
C ASP A 119 -19.26 9.71 -1.19
N GLU A 120 -20.16 10.15 -0.31
CA GLU A 120 -20.39 11.58 -0.05
C GLU A 120 -19.20 12.29 0.59
N GLY A 121 -18.37 11.57 1.36
CA GLY A 121 -17.12 12.05 1.96
C GLY A 121 -15.96 12.11 0.99
N SER A 122 -16.08 11.55 -0.22
CA SER A 122 -14.99 11.52 -1.19
C SER A 122 -14.71 12.91 -1.78
N LEU A 123 -13.50 13.40 -1.60
CA LEU A 123 -13.01 14.64 -2.23
C LEU A 123 -12.77 14.49 -3.75
N TRP A 124 -12.86 13.28 -4.28
CA TRP A 124 -12.48 12.92 -5.64
C TRP A 124 -13.65 12.51 -6.52
N ARG A 125 -14.89 12.56 -6.04
CA ARG A 125 -16.12 12.14 -6.74
C ARG A 125 -16.18 12.66 -8.18
N ASP A 126 -15.98 13.95 -8.37
CA ASP A 126 -16.07 14.57 -9.69
C ASP A 126 -15.02 14.02 -10.66
N SER A 127 -13.78 13.80 -10.17
CA SER A 127 -12.70 13.26 -10.97
C SER A 127 -12.96 11.83 -11.45
N TYR A 128 -13.70 11.02 -10.65
CA TYR A 128 -14.05 9.63 -10.98
C TYR A 128 -15.49 9.46 -11.47
N SER A 129 -16.26 10.54 -11.60
CA SER A 129 -17.65 10.53 -12.09
C SER A 129 -17.79 9.95 -13.51
N ILE A 130 -16.69 9.92 -14.26
CA ILE A 130 -16.61 9.31 -15.60
C ILE A 130 -16.80 7.79 -15.58
N ILE A 131 -16.57 7.12 -14.45
CA ILE A 131 -16.81 5.68 -14.30
C ILE A 131 -18.31 5.43 -14.34
N ALA A 132 -18.78 4.68 -15.35
CA ALA A 132 -20.16 4.22 -15.41
C ALA A 132 -20.35 2.99 -14.51
N LYS A 133 -19.42 2.01 -14.62
CA LYS A 133 -19.43 0.75 -13.86
C LYS A 133 -18.03 0.30 -13.53
N ALA A 134 -17.88 -0.44 -12.43
CA ALA A 134 -16.72 -1.27 -12.13
C ALA A 134 -17.24 -2.63 -11.61
N GLU A 135 -16.92 -3.70 -12.28
CA GLU A 135 -17.48 -5.03 -12.08
C GLU A 135 -16.34 -6.06 -11.97
N ALA A 136 -16.53 -7.06 -11.11
CA ALA A 136 -15.59 -8.17 -10.94
C ALA A 136 -16.30 -9.48 -11.30
N PRO A 137 -16.28 -9.90 -12.58
CA PRO A 137 -16.93 -11.15 -13.01
C PRO A 137 -16.30 -12.39 -12.37
N ASP A 138 -15.05 -12.31 -11.97
CA ASP A 138 -14.32 -13.34 -11.24
C ASP A 138 -13.28 -12.68 -10.28
N PRO A 139 -12.66 -13.42 -9.36
CA PRO A 139 -11.73 -12.83 -8.38
C PRO A 139 -10.51 -12.12 -8.97
N ARG A 140 -10.17 -12.37 -10.23
CA ARG A 140 -8.96 -11.82 -10.87
C ARG A 140 -9.23 -10.88 -12.04
N THR A 141 -10.47 -10.70 -12.45
CA THR A 141 -10.83 -9.82 -13.57
C THR A 141 -11.64 -8.65 -13.08
N LEU A 142 -11.11 -7.44 -13.26
CA LEU A 142 -11.83 -6.20 -13.05
C LEU A 142 -12.18 -5.58 -14.40
N VAL A 143 -13.45 -5.26 -14.61
CA VAL A 143 -13.93 -4.57 -15.81
C VAL A 143 -14.46 -3.19 -15.40
N VAL A 144 -13.85 -2.15 -15.93
CA VAL A 144 -14.26 -0.75 -15.71
C VAL A 144 -14.81 -0.20 -17.01
N THR A 145 -16.07 0.27 -16.99
CA THR A 145 -16.72 0.92 -18.12
C THR A 145 -16.84 2.42 -17.86
N LEU A 146 -16.38 3.23 -18.78
CA LEU A 146 -16.49 4.69 -18.74
C LEU A 146 -17.70 5.19 -19.52
N LYS A 147 -18.27 6.32 -19.10
CA LYS A 147 -19.35 7.03 -19.82
C LYS A 147 -18.88 7.55 -21.18
N SER A 148 -17.62 7.97 -21.27
CA SER A 148 -16.95 8.45 -22.49
C SER A 148 -15.47 8.07 -22.47
N PRO A 149 -14.75 8.02 -23.60
CA PRO A 149 -13.33 7.78 -23.62
C PRO A 149 -12.57 8.85 -22.83
N SER A 150 -11.54 8.44 -22.09
CA SER A 150 -10.73 9.35 -21.26
C SER A 150 -9.25 8.99 -21.33
N ALA A 151 -8.45 9.82 -21.98
CA ALA A 151 -7.00 9.63 -22.06
C ALA A 151 -6.30 9.63 -20.69
N PRO A 152 -6.66 10.49 -19.70
CA PRO A 152 -5.99 10.51 -18.40
C PRO A 152 -6.44 9.40 -17.44
N PHE A 153 -7.48 8.61 -17.77
CA PHE A 153 -8.07 7.66 -16.82
C PHE A 153 -7.07 6.69 -16.21
N LEU A 154 -6.22 6.06 -17.02
CA LEU A 154 -5.19 5.16 -16.50
C LEU A 154 -4.20 5.86 -15.55
N SER A 155 -3.81 7.08 -15.86
CA SER A 155 -2.91 7.85 -15.00
C SER A 155 -3.58 8.25 -13.68
N GLN A 156 -4.88 8.50 -13.69
CA GLN A 156 -5.66 8.73 -12.46
C GLN A 156 -5.67 7.51 -11.55
N LEU A 157 -5.69 6.29 -12.11
CA LEU A 157 -5.63 5.05 -11.34
C LEU A 157 -4.26 4.76 -10.70
N ALA A 158 -3.24 5.59 -10.99
CA ALA A 158 -1.93 5.52 -10.34
C ALA A 158 -1.81 6.48 -9.13
N LEU A 159 -2.83 7.29 -8.87
CA LEU A 159 -2.83 8.23 -7.75
C LEU A 159 -3.15 7.51 -6.43
N PRO A 160 -2.61 7.99 -5.29
CA PRO A 160 -2.85 7.37 -3.99
C PRO A 160 -4.33 7.27 -3.60
N ASN A 161 -5.15 8.23 -4.01
CA ASN A 161 -6.60 8.23 -3.77
C ASN A 161 -7.36 7.10 -4.50
N ALA A 162 -6.78 6.55 -5.58
CA ALA A 162 -7.34 5.41 -6.32
C ALA A 162 -6.78 4.06 -5.86
N SER A 163 -6.16 4.01 -4.70
CA SER A 163 -5.63 2.78 -4.12
C SER A 163 -6.71 1.75 -3.85
N VAL A 164 -6.34 0.47 -3.97
CA VAL A 164 -7.24 -0.63 -3.64
C VAL A 164 -7.24 -0.87 -2.13
N ILE A 165 -8.43 -0.82 -1.53
CA ILE A 165 -8.64 -1.04 -0.10
C ILE A 165 -9.41 -2.34 0.15
N SER A 166 -9.26 -2.93 1.34
CA SER A 166 -10.01 -4.12 1.74
C SER A 166 -11.49 -3.78 1.99
N GLN A 167 -12.36 -4.26 1.10
CA GLN A 167 -13.80 -4.15 1.27
C GLN A 167 -14.27 -4.86 2.55
N GLN A 168 -13.66 -6.00 2.86
CA GLN A 168 -14.01 -6.78 4.04
C GLN A 168 -13.68 -6.01 5.33
N ALA A 169 -12.45 -5.47 5.44
CA ALA A 169 -12.04 -4.70 6.62
C ALA A 169 -12.91 -3.44 6.78
N MET A 170 -13.11 -2.70 5.71
CA MET A 170 -13.96 -1.50 5.72
C MET A 170 -15.37 -1.79 6.22
N LYS A 171 -16.00 -2.89 5.76
CA LYS A 171 -17.35 -3.28 6.20
C LYS A 171 -17.39 -3.80 7.63
N ALA A 172 -16.34 -4.46 8.09
CA ALA A 172 -16.29 -5.06 9.42
C ALA A 172 -16.02 -4.02 10.52
N GLU A 173 -15.13 -3.06 10.25
CA GLU A 173 -14.65 -2.10 11.24
C GLU A 173 -15.37 -0.75 11.16
N GLY A 174 -15.93 -0.41 9.99
CA GLY A 174 -16.52 0.88 9.69
C GLY A 174 -15.48 1.91 9.22
N GLU A 175 -15.96 2.99 8.64
CA GLU A 175 -15.10 3.99 7.98
C GLU A 175 -14.18 4.72 8.96
N GLU A 176 -14.67 5.08 10.14
CA GLU A 176 -13.88 5.79 11.15
C GLU A 176 -12.70 4.95 11.66
N ALA A 177 -12.95 3.67 11.98
CA ALA A 177 -11.89 2.77 12.43
C ALA A 177 -10.89 2.45 11.31
N PHE A 178 -11.38 2.26 10.08
CA PHE A 178 -10.53 2.07 8.91
C PHE A 178 -9.64 3.29 8.64
N ALA A 179 -10.17 4.52 8.82
CA ALA A 179 -9.42 5.76 8.64
C ALA A 179 -8.27 5.94 9.65
N GLU A 180 -8.27 5.21 10.76
CA GLU A 180 -7.19 5.22 11.76
C GLU A 180 -6.26 4.01 11.65
N LYS A 181 -6.78 2.85 11.24
CA LYS A 181 -6.03 1.60 11.13
C LYS A 181 -6.38 0.86 9.83
N PRO A 182 -5.89 1.35 8.71
CA PRO A 182 -6.26 0.82 7.41
C PRO A 182 -5.66 -0.56 7.14
N VAL A 183 -6.39 -1.36 6.36
CA VAL A 183 -5.92 -2.64 5.80
C VAL A 183 -5.61 -2.42 4.32
N GLY A 184 -4.33 -2.34 3.99
CA GLY A 184 -3.82 -2.13 2.64
C GLY A 184 -2.93 -3.27 2.17
N SER A 185 -2.53 -3.24 0.90
CA SER A 185 -1.66 -4.23 0.26
C SER A 185 -0.23 -3.75 0.03
N GLY A 186 0.11 -2.54 0.47
CA GLY A 186 1.43 -1.94 0.31
C GLY A 186 2.52 -2.62 1.14
N ALA A 187 3.75 -2.14 0.97
CA ALA A 187 4.94 -2.71 1.61
C ALA A 187 4.94 -2.59 3.15
N PHE A 188 4.13 -1.69 3.69
CA PHE A 188 4.02 -1.44 5.12
C PHE A 188 2.55 -1.44 5.57
N SER A 189 2.35 -1.67 6.86
CA SER A 189 1.07 -1.50 7.56
C SER A 189 1.21 -0.52 8.72
N VAL A 190 0.13 0.16 9.07
CA VAL A 190 0.09 1.05 10.23
C VAL A 190 0.05 0.20 11.50
N LYS A 191 1.09 0.33 12.33
CA LYS A 191 1.15 -0.28 13.65
C LYS A 191 0.51 0.60 14.71
N GLU A 192 0.81 1.90 14.65
CA GLU A 192 0.41 2.87 15.65
C GLU A 192 0.32 4.27 15.04
N TRP A 193 -0.65 5.03 15.45
CA TRP A 193 -0.76 6.45 15.19
C TRP A 193 -1.04 7.20 16.49
N LEU A 194 -0.04 7.92 16.99
CA LEU A 194 -0.18 8.86 18.09
C LEU A 194 -0.28 10.26 17.50
N ARG A 195 -1.49 10.80 17.47
CA ARG A 195 -1.80 12.07 16.82
C ARG A 195 -0.96 13.22 17.37
N GLY A 196 -0.36 13.98 16.46
CA GLY A 196 0.55 15.08 16.79
C GLY A 196 1.94 14.65 17.26
N GLU A 197 2.22 13.34 17.35
CA GLU A 197 3.50 12.82 17.82
C GLU A 197 4.19 11.95 16.77
N LYS A 198 3.61 10.81 16.40
CA LYS A 198 4.23 9.87 15.47
C LYS A 198 3.26 8.95 14.78
N ILE A 199 3.65 8.44 13.61
CA ILE A 199 3.06 7.29 12.94
C ILE A 199 4.15 6.21 12.85
N VAL A 200 3.83 5.00 13.27
CA VAL A 200 4.72 3.85 13.19
C VAL A 200 4.22 2.91 12.11
N LEU A 201 5.04 2.72 11.08
CA LEU A 201 4.80 1.74 10.04
C LEU A 201 5.71 0.53 10.28
N VAL A 202 5.19 -0.66 10.04
CA VAL A 202 5.92 -1.94 10.10
C VAL A 202 5.83 -2.64 8.75
N LYS A 203 6.81 -3.48 8.44
CA LYS A 203 6.78 -4.27 7.19
C LYS A 203 5.51 -5.09 7.12
N ASN A 204 4.85 -5.07 5.97
CA ASN A 204 3.75 -5.97 5.68
C ASN A 204 4.32 -7.38 5.39
N PRO A 205 3.99 -8.40 6.20
CA PRO A 205 4.52 -9.74 6.01
C PRO A 205 3.99 -10.44 4.75
N ASN A 206 2.95 -9.88 4.12
CA ASN A 206 2.27 -10.44 2.95
C ASN A 206 2.62 -9.71 1.64
N PHE A 207 3.57 -8.75 1.68
CA PHE A 207 4.00 -7.96 0.51
C PHE A 207 5.00 -8.73 -0.35
#